data_3b52426f7810eed59debff714efa7e52
#
_entry.id   3b52426f7810eed59debff714efa7e52
#
_cell.length_a   1.000
_cell.length_b   1.000
_cell.length_c   1.000
_cell.angle_alpha   90.00
_cell.angle_beta   90.00
_cell.angle_gamma   90.00
#
_symmetry.space_group_name_H-M   'P 1'
#
loop_
_entity.id
_entity.type
_entity.pdbx_description
1 polymer ?
#
loop_
_entity_poly.entity_id
_entity_poly.type
_entity_poly.pdbx_seq_one_letter_code
_entity_poly.pdbx_strand_id
1 'polypeptide(L)'
;TFPGVQRRFERLGTGLYSDYGHHPVEIAATLQMARELSDHVVLVYQPHQNVRQHEIRQQYTDCMERAEQIYWLPTYLSREDPALSILTPQQLTEQLTNRSSVHYAELDDTLWHAIQTARAEGKLVLCMGAGTIDGWVRQRLAQEG
;
A
#
# COMPACT_ATOMS: atom_id res chain seq x y z
N THR A 1 -8.59 -23.48 -2.82
CA THR A 1 -7.98 -22.17 -2.59
C THR A 1 -8.44 -21.62 -1.25
N PHE A 2 -7.54 -21.08 -0.51
CA PHE A 2 -7.85 -20.54 0.81
C PHE A 2 -8.47 -19.14 0.68
N PRO A 3 -9.53 -18.83 1.45
CA PRO A 3 -10.14 -17.51 1.38
C PRO A 3 -9.15 -16.38 1.63
N GLY A 4 -8.15 -16.59 2.48
CA GLY A 4 -7.17 -15.57 2.82
C GLY A 4 -6.23 -15.17 1.70
N VAL A 5 -6.19 -15.92 0.60
CA VAL A 5 -5.33 -15.60 -0.54
C VAL A 5 -6.10 -14.98 -1.71
N GLN A 6 -7.39 -14.70 -1.53
CA GLN A 6 -8.23 -14.19 -2.62
C GLN A 6 -7.81 -12.81 -3.10
N ARG A 7 -7.14 -12.00 -2.25
CA ARG A 7 -6.68 -10.66 -2.62
C ARG A 7 -5.18 -10.62 -2.91
N ARG A 8 -4.62 -11.74 -3.33
CA ARG A 8 -3.21 -11.76 -3.70
C ARG A 8 -3.07 -11.25 -5.13
N PHE A 9 -2.60 -10.01 -5.26
CA PHE A 9 -2.33 -9.35 -6.53
C PHE A 9 -3.54 -9.45 -7.46
N GLU A 10 -4.70 -9.07 -6.95
CA GLU A 10 -5.95 -9.16 -7.68
C GLU A 10 -6.15 -7.93 -8.56
N ARG A 11 -6.44 -8.14 -9.84
CA ARG A 11 -6.73 -7.03 -10.75
C ARG A 11 -8.16 -6.54 -10.53
N LEU A 12 -8.30 -5.26 -10.19
CA LEU A 12 -9.61 -4.64 -9.98
C LEU A 12 -10.10 -3.89 -11.20
N GLY A 13 -9.19 -3.44 -12.04
CA GLY A 13 -9.50 -2.71 -13.25
C GLY A 13 -8.22 -2.45 -14.03
N THR A 14 -8.32 -1.71 -15.12
CA THR A 14 -7.15 -1.40 -15.94
C THR A 14 -6.10 -0.67 -15.12
N GLY A 15 -4.93 -1.29 -14.94
CA GLY A 15 -3.82 -0.69 -14.21
C GLY A 15 -4.06 -0.54 -12.72
N LEU A 16 -5.02 -1.27 -12.15
CA LEU A 16 -5.35 -1.15 -10.73
C LEU A 16 -5.42 -2.54 -10.10
N TYR A 17 -4.61 -2.76 -9.08
CA TYR A 17 -4.48 -4.04 -8.40
C TYR A 17 -4.60 -3.88 -6.89
N SER A 18 -5.06 -4.92 -6.22
CA SER A 18 -5.17 -4.97 -4.77
C SER A 18 -4.47 -6.22 -4.25
N ASP A 19 -3.76 -6.07 -3.12
CA ASP A 19 -3.07 -7.19 -2.49
C ASP A 19 -3.22 -7.08 -0.98
N TYR A 20 -3.40 -8.22 -0.34
CA TYR A 20 -3.59 -8.31 1.11
C TYR A 20 -2.27 -8.11 1.89
N GLY A 21 -1.12 -8.22 1.23
CA GLY A 21 0.18 -8.20 1.88
C GLY A 21 0.40 -6.98 2.77
N HIS A 22 1.10 -7.19 3.87
CA HIS A 22 1.37 -6.13 4.83
C HIS A 22 2.71 -6.31 5.55
N HIS A 23 3.47 -7.34 5.20
CA HIS A 23 4.82 -7.57 5.73
C HIS A 23 5.85 -7.18 4.66
N PRO A 24 7.00 -6.59 5.05
CA PRO A 24 8.00 -6.15 4.07
C PRO A 24 8.39 -7.20 3.02
N VAL A 25 8.50 -8.47 3.42
CA VAL A 25 8.82 -9.55 2.47
C VAL A 25 7.72 -9.70 1.44
N GLU A 26 6.46 -9.62 1.87
CA GLU A 26 5.31 -9.72 0.96
C GLU A 26 5.25 -8.50 0.03
N ILE A 27 5.55 -7.32 0.56
CA ILE A 27 5.54 -6.09 -0.23
C ILE A 27 6.56 -6.19 -1.36
N ALA A 28 7.79 -6.59 -1.03
CA ALA A 28 8.85 -6.73 -2.03
C ALA A 28 8.47 -7.74 -3.11
N ALA A 29 7.90 -8.87 -2.72
CA ALA A 29 7.52 -9.92 -3.67
C ALA A 29 6.39 -9.45 -4.60
N THR A 30 5.39 -8.76 -4.06
CA THR A 30 4.27 -8.29 -4.87
C THR A 30 4.69 -7.16 -5.79
N LEU A 31 5.58 -6.26 -5.34
CA LEU A 31 6.12 -5.23 -6.20
C LEU A 31 6.94 -5.82 -7.35
N GLN A 32 7.65 -6.91 -7.11
CA GLN A 32 8.35 -7.63 -8.16
C GLN A 32 7.37 -8.09 -9.23
N MET A 33 6.26 -8.68 -8.82
CA MET A 33 5.22 -9.12 -9.76
C MET A 33 4.65 -7.96 -10.55
N ALA A 34 4.40 -6.83 -9.88
CA ALA A 34 3.87 -5.63 -10.53
C ALA A 34 4.85 -5.11 -11.60
N ARG A 35 6.15 -5.12 -11.28
CA ARG A 35 7.18 -4.64 -12.22
C ARG A 35 7.33 -5.55 -13.44
N GLU A 36 6.91 -6.81 -13.33
CA GLU A 36 6.87 -7.69 -14.50
C GLU A 36 5.77 -7.28 -15.48
N LEU A 37 4.76 -6.57 -15.00
CA LEU A 37 3.65 -6.09 -15.83
C LEU A 37 3.82 -4.65 -16.29
N SER A 38 4.57 -3.83 -15.57
CA SER A 38 4.74 -2.43 -15.90
C SER A 38 6.06 -1.90 -15.37
N ASP A 39 6.69 -1.04 -16.14
CA ASP A 39 7.91 -0.36 -15.72
C ASP A 39 7.61 0.79 -14.75
N HIS A 40 6.34 1.18 -14.63
CA HIS A 40 5.93 2.31 -13.79
C HIS A 40 4.89 1.84 -12.78
N VAL A 41 5.32 1.63 -11.54
CA VAL A 41 4.45 1.14 -10.47
C VAL A 41 4.30 2.20 -9.40
N VAL A 42 3.05 2.50 -9.04
CA VAL A 42 2.70 3.38 -7.92
C VAL A 42 2.13 2.49 -6.82
N LEU A 43 2.71 2.58 -5.63
CA LEU A 43 2.25 1.80 -4.47
C LEU A 43 1.42 2.68 -3.56
N VAL A 44 0.24 2.20 -3.19
CA VAL A 44 -0.58 2.80 -2.14
C VAL A 44 -0.60 1.81 -0.98
N TYR A 45 0.02 2.15 0.13
CA TYR A 45 0.27 1.21 1.21
C TYR A 45 -0.38 1.65 2.51
N GLN A 46 -1.15 0.74 3.13
CA GLN A 46 -1.75 0.94 4.44
C GLN A 46 -1.11 -0.03 5.43
N PRO A 47 -0.29 0.48 6.38
CA PRO A 47 0.26 -0.39 7.42
C PRO A 47 -0.87 -0.95 8.29
N HIS A 48 -0.65 -2.16 8.81
CA HIS A 48 -1.67 -2.87 9.60
C HIS A 48 -1.18 -3.07 11.03
N GLN A 49 -1.93 -2.54 11.99
CA GLN A 49 -1.69 -2.66 13.44
C GLN A 49 -0.40 -1.98 13.90
N ASN A 50 -0.54 -1.04 14.83
CA ASN A 50 0.62 -0.34 15.40
C ASN A 50 1.55 -1.30 16.11
N VAL A 51 1.00 -2.29 16.82
CA VAL A 51 1.82 -3.29 17.51
C VAL A 51 2.71 -4.03 16.52
N ARG A 52 2.19 -4.37 15.34
CA ARG A 52 2.95 -5.03 14.31
C ARG A 52 4.04 -4.10 13.75
N GLN A 53 3.71 -2.81 13.61
CA GLN A 53 4.67 -1.86 13.09
C GLN A 53 5.88 -1.72 13.99
N HIS A 54 5.70 -1.78 15.31
CA HIS A 54 6.84 -1.79 16.23
C HIS A 54 7.76 -2.99 16.00
N GLU A 55 7.21 -4.12 15.56
CA GLU A 55 7.99 -5.31 15.29
C GLU A 55 8.76 -5.24 13.97
N ILE A 56 8.18 -4.61 12.95
CA ILE A 56 8.72 -4.70 11.59
C ILE A 56 9.33 -3.41 11.06
N ARG A 57 9.23 -2.29 11.79
CA ARG A 57 9.65 -0.98 11.27
C ARG A 57 11.09 -0.97 10.77
N GLN A 58 11.96 -1.74 11.39
CA GLN A 58 13.36 -1.80 10.99
C GLN A 58 13.55 -2.48 9.63
N GLN A 59 12.53 -3.20 9.16
CA GLN A 59 12.60 -3.92 7.91
C GLN A 59 12.10 -3.10 6.72
N TYR A 60 11.56 -1.90 6.99
CA TYR A 60 11.18 -0.98 5.91
C TYR A 60 12.44 -0.25 5.43
N THR A 61 13.23 -0.92 4.61
CA THR A 61 14.45 -0.35 4.06
C THR A 61 14.37 -0.34 2.54
N ASP A 62 14.51 -1.50 1.91
CA ASP A 62 14.55 -1.62 0.44
C ASP A 62 13.33 -2.35 -0.13
N CYS A 63 12.34 -2.66 0.71
CA CYS A 63 11.21 -3.48 0.27
C CYS A 63 10.29 -2.78 -0.75
N MET A 64 10.41 -1.46 -0.89
CA MET A 64 9.55 -0.68 -1.79
C MET A 64 10.33 -0.01 -2.92
N GLU A 65 11.55 -0.42 -3.16
CA GLU A 65 12.42 0.21 -4.17
C GLU A 65 11.87 0.14 -5.59
N ARG A 66 11.03 -0.86 -5.86
CA ARG A 66 10.48 -1.04 -7.20
C ARG A 66 9.29 -0.13 -7.50
N ALA A 67 8.79 0.58 -6.49
CA ALA A 67 7.73 1.56 -6.68
C ALA A 67 8.36 2.93 -6.99
N GLU A 68 7.89 3.57 -8.06
CA GLU A 68 8.41 4.90 -8.39
C GLU A 68 7.79 5.98 -7.54
N GLN A 69 6.58 5.75 -7.02
CA GLN A 69 5.91 6.62 -6.06
C GLN A 69 5.20 5.76 -5.02
N ILE A 70 5.18 6.25 -3.79
CA ILE A 70 4.55 5.55 -2.68
C ILE A 70 3.60 6.52 -1.98
N TYR A 71 2.32 6.13 -1.86
CA TYR A 71 1.35 6.84 -1.05
C TYR A 71 1.20 6.07 0.25
N TRP A 72 1.68 6.65 1.34
CA TRP A 72 1.71 6.00 2.66
C TRP A 72 0.53 6.48 3.47
N LEU A 73 -0.34 5.55 3.86
CA LEU A 73 -1.56 5.84 4.61
C LEU A 73 -1.31 5.72 6.11
N PRO A 74 -2.16 6.34 6.95
CA PRO A 74 -2.10 6.10 8.39
C PRO A 74 -2.29 4.62 8.69
N THR A 75 -1.62 4.14 9.73
CA THR A 75 -1.72 2.75 10.14
C THR A 75 -3.16 2.39 10.53
N TYR A 76 -3.64 1.27 10.03
CA TYR A 76 -4.93 0.73 10.43
C TYR A 76 -4.79 0.13 11.82
N LEU A 77 -5.46 0.73 12.81
CA LEU A 77 -5.33 0.33 14.21
C LEU A 77 -6.33 -0.76 14.54
N SER A 78 -5.86 -1.86 15.16
CA SER A 78 -6.69 -2.99 15.51
C SER A 78 -5.93 -3.85 16.53
N ARG A 79 -6.58 -4.17 17.66
CA ARG A 79 -6.00 -5.00 18.71
C ARG A 79 -4.67 -4.42 19.20
N GLU A 80 -4.68 -3.14 19.50
CA GLU A 80 -3.46 -2.43 19.86
C GLU A 80 -3.08 -2.60 21.31
N ASP A 81 -1.77 -2.46 21.59
CA ASP A 81 -1.24 -2.44 22.94
C ASP A 81 -1.17 -0.99 23.40
N PRO A 82 -1.98 -0.59 24.42
CA PRO A 82 -1.99 0.81 24.83
C PRO A 82 -0.66 1.29 25.43
N ALA A 83 0.25 0.37 25.77
CA ALA A 83 1.56 0.73 26.28
C ALA A 83 2.50 1.20 25.17
N LEU A 84 2.17 0.93 23.89
CA LEU A 84 2.99 1.33 22.77
C LEU A 84 2.50 2.62 22.14
N SER A 85 3.41 3.55 21.91
CA SER A 85 3.06 4.79 21.22
C SER A 85 2.71 4.50 19.77
N ILE A 86 1.79 5.29 19.21
CA ILE A 86 1.41 5.14 17.80
C ILE A 86 2.54 5.69 16.95
N LEU A 87 3.11 4.84 16.10
CA LEU A 87 4.17 5.26 15.20
C LEU A 87 3.57 6.06 14.05
N THR A 88 4.16 7.22 13.78
CA THR A 88 3.71 8.06 12.68
C THR A 88 4.22 7.53 11.34
N PRO A 89 3.55 7.88 10.23
CA PRO A 89 4.08 7.54 8.91
C PRO A 89 5.52 8.02 8.71
N GLN A 90 5.85 9.19 9.25
CA GLN A 90 7.21 9.73 9.14
C GLN A 90 8.22 8.83 9.84
N GLN A 91 7.85 8.30 11.01
CA GLN A 91 8.74 7.37 11.73
C GLN A 91 8.88 6.05 11.00
N LEU A 92 7.81 5.57 10.36
CA LEU A 92 7.83 4.29 9.66
C LEU A 92 8.65 4.35 8.38
N THR A 93 8.77 5.52 7.75
CA THR A 93 9.47 5.66 6.48
C THR A 93 10.89 6.16 6.61
N GLU A 94 11.38 6.39 7.83
CA GLU A 94 12.71 6.97 8.06
C GLU A 94 13.84 6.22 7.35
N GLN A 95 13.75 4.90 7.29
CA GLN A 95 14.83 4.07 6.78
C GLN A 95 14.64 3.61 5.34
N LEU A 96 13.57 4.06 4.68
CA LEU A 96 13.33 3.68 3.29
C LEU A 96 14.42 4.27 2.38
N THR A 97 14.99 3.41 1.52
CA THR A 97 16.01 3.84 0.57
C THR A 97 15.46 4.82 -0.45
N ASN A 98 14.17 4.67 -0.82
CA ASN A 98 13.48 5.58 -1.74
C ASN A 98 12.51 6.50 -1.01
N ARG A 99 12.92 7.00 0.15
CA ARG A 99 12.10 7.87 0.99
C ARG A 99 11.62 9.12 0.25
N SER A 100 12.41 9.64 -0.65
CA SER A 100 12.04 10.83 -1.43
C SER A 100 10.84 10.61 -2.33
N SER A 101 10.47 9.35 -2.59
CA SER A 101 9.31 9.00 -3.41
C SER A 101 8.03 8.87 -2.59
N VAL A 102 8.09 9.07 -1.27
CA VAL A 102 6.94 8.87 -0.38
C VAL A 102 6.09 10.12 -0.30
N HIS A 103 4.78 9.93 -0.45
CA HIS A 103 3.76 10.95 -0.22
C HIS A 103 2.83 10.45 0.89
N TYR A 104 2.61 11.27 1.91
CA TYR A 104 1.72 10.88 2.99
C TYR A 104 0.29 11.25 2.59
N ALA A 105 -0.62 10.29 2.68
CA ALA A 105 -1.98 10.44 2.17
C ALA A 105 -2.99 9.83 3.11
N GLU A 106 -4.27 10.07 2.82
CA GLU A 106 -5.38 9.46 3.54
C GLU A 106 -6.38 8.93 2.51
N LEU A 107 -7.36 8.15 2.96
CA LEU A 107 -8.38 7.57 2.07
C LEU A 107 -9.42 8.65 1.76
N ASP A 108 -9.09 9.53 0.84
CA ASP A 108 -9.92 10.68 0.50
C ASP A 108 -9.93 10.91 -1.02
N ASP A 109 -10.64 11.98 -1.43
CA ASP A 109 -10.77 12.31 -2.84
C ASP A 109 -9.43 12.68 -3.48
N THR A 110 -8.53 13.30 -2.72
CA THR A 110 -7.22 13.66 -3.23
C THR A 110 -6.43 12.42 -3.63
N LEU A 111 -6.45 11.41 -2.77
CA LEU A 111 -5.77 10.14 -3.09
C LEU A 111 -6.42 9.46 -4.29
N TRP A 112 -7.76 9.42 -4.31
CA TRP A 112 -8.45 8.79 -5.44
C TRP A 112 -8.11 9.47 -6.75
N HIS A 113 -8.04 10.81 -6.75
CA HIS A 113 -7.65 11.56 -7.93
C HIS A 113 -6.22 11.18 -8.38
N ALA A 114 -5.29 11.07 -7.41
CA ALA A 114 -3.92 10.67 -7.73
C ALA A 114 -3.87 9.28 -8.35
N ILE A 115 -4.65 8.34 -7.81
CA ILE A 115 -4.74 6.98 -8.35
C ILE A 115 -5.25 7.02 -9.80
N GLN A 116 -6.32 7.76 -10.05
CA GLN A 116 -6.90 7.82 -11.38
C GLN A 116 -5.96 8.51 -12.38
N THR A 117 -5.25 9.54 -11.94
CA THR A 117 -4.26 10.20 -12.77
C THR A 117 -3.14 9.24 -13.19
N ALA A 118 -2.63 8.47 -12.24
CA ALA A 118 -1.58 7.49 -12.53
C ALA A 118 -2.07 6.44 -13.53
N ARG A 119 -3.31 5.96 -13.36
CA ARG A 119 -3.89 5.01 -14.29
C ARG A 119 -4.02 5.59 -15.70
N ALA A 120 -4.45 6.85 -15.78
CA ALA A 120 -4.59 7.53 -17.07
C ALA A 120 -3.24 7.71 -17.76
N GLU A 121 -2.17 7.79 -16.99
CA GLU A 121 -0.81 7.90 -17.51
C GLU A 121 -0.22 6.54 -17.90
N GLY A 122 -0.99 5.48 -17.76
CA GLY A 122 -0.52 4.15 -18.12
C GLY A 122 0.30 3.45 -17.04
N LYS A 123 0.31 3.98 -15.83
CA LYS A 123 1.04 3.36 -14.73
C LYS A 123 0.20 2.28 -14.07
N LEU A 124 0.88 1.34 -13.41
CA LEU A 124 0.20 0.32 -12.62
C LEU A 124 0.12 0.80 -11.17
N VAL A 125 -1.10 0.86 -10.63
CA VAL A 125 -1.31 1.24 -9.23
C VAL A 125 -1.59 -0.02 -8.43
N LEU A 126 -0.80 -0.24 -7.39
CA LEU A 126 -0.93 -1.39 -6.50
C LEU A 126 -1.34 -0.88 -5.13
N CYS A 127 -2.54 -1.30 -4.68
CA CYS A 127 -3.04 -0.94 -3.35
C CYS A 127 -2.83 -2.12 -2.42
N MET A 128 -2.02 -1.93 -1.37
CA MET A 128 -1.65 -3.00 -0.46
C MET A 128 -2.07 -2.71 0.97
N GLY A 129 -2.59 -3.70 1.63
CA GLY A 129 -2.91 -3.62 3.05
C GLY A 129 -3.99 -4.61 3.44
N ALA A 130 -4.03 -4.94 4.72
CA ALA A 130 -4.99 -5.88 5.29
C ALA A 130 -6.16 -5.17 6.01
N GLY A 131 -6.16 -3.84 6.01
CA GLY A 131 -7.19 -3.05 6.69
C GLY A 131 -8.28 -2.57 5.74
N THR A 132 -8.57 -1.27 5.78
CA THR A 132 -9.72 -0.69 5.07
C THR A 132 -9.46 -0.31 3.63
N ILE A 133 -8.21 -0.35 3.19
CA ILE A 133 -7.85 0.14 1.85
C ILE A 133 -8.58 -0.61 0.73
N ASP A 134 -8.68 -1.93 0.82
CA ASP A 134 -9.32 -2.71 -0.23
C ASP A 134 -10.79 -2.34 -0.40
N GLY A 135 -11.52 -2.25 0.70
CA GLY A 135 -12.93 -1.88 0.65
C GLY A 135 -13.13 -0.48 0.10
N TRP A 136 -12.25 0.44 0.47
CA TRP A 136 -12.31 1.82 -0.01
C TRP A 136 -12.12 1.89 -1.53
N VAL A 137 -11.12 1.18 -2.05
CA VAL A 137 -10.85 1.18 -3.49
C VAL A 137 -12.03 0.58 -4.26
N ARG A 138 -12.56 -0.55 -3.80
CA ARG A 138 -13.68 -1.20 -4.46
C ARG A 138 -14.93 -0.32 -4.46
N GLN A 139 -15.16 0.39 -3.35
CA GLN A 139 -16.30 1.31 -3.25
C GLN A 139 -16.16 2.46 -4.23
N ARG A 140 -14.95 3.02 -4.36
CA ARG A 140 -14.72 4.12 -5.31
C ARG A 140 -14.91 3.65 -6.75
N LEU A 141 -14.45 2.46 -7.09
CA LEU A 141 -14.67 1.91 -8.42
C LEU A 141 -16.16 1.73 -8.72
N ALA A 142 -16.92 1.26 -7.74
CA ALA A 142 -18.37 1.07 -7.91
C ALA A 142 -19.09 2.40 -8.15
N GLN A 143 -18.61 3.47 -7.52
CA GLN A 143 -19.20 4.80 -7.70
C GLN A 143 -18.89 5.39 -9.08
N GLU A 144 -17.76 5.00 -9.65
CA GLU A 144 -17.32 5.51 -10.95
C GLU A 144 -17.97 4.75 -12.11
N GLY A 145 -18.32 3.51 -11.84
CA GLY A 145 -18.90 2.65 -12.86
C GLY A 145 -20.38 2.74 -12.97
#